data_d7e523b947a5d9689cc48bb3e54ab502
#
_entry.id   d7e523b947a5d9689cc48bb3e54ab502
#
_cell.length_a   1.000
_cell.length_b   1.000
_cell.length_c   1.000
_cell.angle_alpha   90.00
_cell.angle_beta   90.00
_cell.angle_gamma   90.00
#
_symmetry.space_group_name_H-M   'P 1'
#
loop_
_entity.id
_entity.type
_entity.pdbx_description
1 polymer ?
#
loop_
_entity_poly.entity_id
_entity_poly.type
_entity_poly.pdbx_seq_one_letter_code
_entity_poly.pdbx_strand_id
1 'polypeptide(L)'
;MLLDSASLYFRAFHGVPESVTAPDGTPVNSVRGFIDMIAFLVRRRRPDRLVACLDLDWRPAFRVAAVPSYKAHRVSPKGGETVPDGLVPQI
;
A
#
# COMPACT_ATOMS: atom_id res chain seq x y z
N MET A 1 10.03 -2.86 -14.99
CA MET A 1 9.12 -3.48 -14.00
C MET A 1 8.27 -2.39 -13.36
N LEU A 2 6.98 -2.60 -13.33
CA LEU A 2 6.04 -1.71 -12.64
C LEU A 2 5.54 -2.42 -11.39
N LEU A 3 5.54 -1.71 -10.25
CA LEU A 3 5.03 -2.22 -9.00
C LEU A 3 3.72 -1.51 -8.64
N ASP A 4 2.69 -2.27 -8.34
CA ASP A 4 1.48 -1.77 -7.69
C ASP A 4 1.77 -1.64 -6.19
N SER A 5 2.23 -0.46 -5.80
CA SER A 5 2.74 -0.23 -4.45
C SER A 5 1.65 -0.41 -3.38
N ALA A 6 0.41 0.01 -3.66
CA ALA A 6 -0.68 -0.13 -2.70
C ALA A 6 -0.92 -1.60 -2.35
N SER A 7 -1.02 -2.47 -3.35
CA SER A 7 -1.16 -3.91 -3.11
C SER A 7 -0.01 -4.47 -2.26
N LEU A 8 1.21 -4.01 -2.51
CA LEU A 8 2.39 -4.52 -1.81
C LEU A 8 2.47 -4.02 -0.38
N TYR A 9 2.25 -2.72 -0.12
CA TYR A 9 2.37 -2.23 1.26
C TYR A 9 1.19 -2.67 2.15
N PHE A 10 -0.01 -2.85 1.61
CA PHE A 10 -1.09 -3.48 2.36
C PHE A 10 -0.76 -4.93 2.72
N ARG A 11 -0.24 -5.69 1.77
CA ARG A 11 0.21 -7.06 2.03
C ARG A 11 1.33 -7.10 3.07
N ALA A 12 2.29 -6.20 2.97
CA ALA A 12 3.39 -6.10 3.93
C ALA A 12 2.88 -5.77 5.34
N PHE A 13 1.90 -4.88 5.46
CA PHE A 13 1.30 -4.54 6.75
C PHE A 13 0.72 -5.77 7.46
N HIS A 14 0.03 -6.62 6.71
CA HIS A 14 -0.58 -7.82 7.29
C HIS A 14 0.40 -8.98 7.46
N GLY A 15 1.50 -9.00 6.71
CA GLY A 15 2.50 -10.07 6.75
C GLY A 15 3.63 -9.86 7.75
N VAL A 16 3.90 -8.62 8.13
CA VAL A 16 4.96 -8.28 9.10
C VAL A 16 4.31 -7.77 10.39
N PRO A 17 4.74 -8.25 11.57
CA PRO A 17 4.12 -7.81 12.83
C PRO A 17 4.22 -6.32 13.07
N GLU A 18 3.17 -5.70 13.60
CA GLU A 18 3.15 -4.29 13.98
C GLU A 18 4.12 -3.94 15.12
N SER A 19 4.68 -4.96 15.79
CA SER A 19 5.73 -4.77 16.78
C SER A 19 7.05 -4.30 16.18
N VAL A 20 7.20 -4.38 14.85
CA VAL A 20 8.34 -3.76 14.14
C VAL A 20 8.10 -2.25 14.10
N THR A 21 8.85 -1.52 14.92
CA THR A 21 8.65 -0.09 15.13
C THR A 21 9.94 0.70 14.91
N ALA A 22 9.78 1.99 14.61
CA ALA A 22 10.88 2.95 14.66
C ALA A 22 11.26 3.24 16.12
N PRO A 23 12.43 3.91 16.38
CA PRO A 23 12.83 4.25 17.75
C PRO A 23 11.81 5.08 18.54
N ASP A 24 10.96 5.85 17.85
CA ASP A 24 9.89 6.66 18.47
C ASP A 24 8.61 5.87 18.75
N GLY A 25 8.58 4.57 18.43
CA GLY A 25 7.42 3.70 18.61
C GLY A 25 6.45 3.65 17.44
N THR A 26 6.66 4.42 16.37
CA THR A 26 5.80 4.38 15.17
C THR A 26 5.92 3.04 14.47
N PRO A 27 4.81 2.36 14.15
CA PRO A 27 4.85 1.13 13.36
C PRO A 27 5.50 1.37 12.00
N VAL A 28 6.43 0.52 11.61
CA VAL A 28 7.10 0.56 10.29
C VAL A 28 7.11 -0.81 9.62
N ASN A 29 6.22 -1.69 10.05
CA ASN A 29 6.11 -3.05 9.51
C ASN A 29 5.80 -3.05 8.01
N SER A 30 4.91 -2.20 7.56
CA SER A 30 4.57 -2.10 6.13
C SER A 30 5.75 -1.57 5.31
N VAL A 31 6.42 -0.53 5.78
CA VAL A 31 7.61 0.02 5.12
C VAL A 31 8.71 -1.05 5.03
N ARG A 32 8.96 -1.76 6.14
CA ARG A 32 9.96 -2.82 6.18
C ARG A 32 9.64 -3.94 5.20
N GLY A 33 8.41 -4.43 5.22
CA GLY A 33 7.99 -5.50 4.33
C GLY A 33 7.98 -5.09 2.86
N PHE A 34 7.58 -3.85 2.57
CA PHE A 34 7.60 -3.32 1.21
C PHE A 34 9.02 -3.23 0.66
N ILE A 35 9.97 -2.74 1.45
CA ILE A 35 11.38 -2.70 1.05
C ILE A 35 11.92 -4.11 0.78
N ASP A 36 11.61 -5.06 1.65
CA ASP A 36 12.02 -6.46 1.49
C ASP A 36 11.44 -7.07 0.21
N MET A 37 10.18 -6.78 -0.12
CA MET A 37 9.54 -7.23 -1.35
C MET A 37 10.22 -6.66 -2.60
N ILE A 38 10.56 -5.37 -2.58
CA ILE A 38 11.29 -4.73 -3.69
C ILE A 38 12.65 -5.40 -3.87
N ALA A 39 13.40 -5.58 -2.78
CA ALA A 39 14.70 -6.22 -2.84
C ALA A 39 14.63 -7.66 -3.40
N PHE A 40 13.61 -8.41 -2.98
CA PHE A 40 13.37 -9.76 -3.50
C PHE A 40 13.08 -9.74 -5.00
N LEU A 41 12.20 -8.85 -5.45
CA LEU A 41 11.82 -8.75 -6.86
C LEU A 41 12.99 -8.32 -7.74
N VAL A 42 13.79 -7.37 -7.28
CA VAL A 42 14.99 -6.91 -8.01
C VAL A 42 15.99 -8.05 -8.16
N ARG A 43 16.24 -8.80 -7.09
CA ARG A 43 17.17 -9.94 -7.14
C ARG A 43 16.67 -11.06 -8.05
N ARG A 44 15.37 -11.34 -8.01
CA ARG A 44 14.78 -12.45 -8.77
C ARG A 44 14.57 -12.12 -10.24
N ARG A 45 14.08 -10.91 -10.55
CA ARG A 45 13.69 -10.51 -11.90
C ARG A 45 14.77 -9.72 -12.64
N ARG A 46 15.71 -9.14 -11.92
CA ARG A 46 16.81 -8.32 -12.47
C ARG A 46 16.32 -7.31 -13.52
N PRO A 47 15.36 -6.43 -13.18
CA PRO A 47 14.85 -5.46 -14.14
C PRO A 47 15.89 -4.40 -14.46
N ASP A 48 15.90 -3.93 -15.72
CA ASP A 48 16.71 -2.78 -16.12
C ASP A 48 16.16 -1.47 -15.55
N ARG A 49 14.84 -1.40 -15.39
CA ARG A 49 14.13 -0.25 -14.85
C ARG A 49 13.05 -0.69 -13.89
N LEU A 50 12.81 0.11 -12.85
CA LEU A 50 11.78 -0.16 -11.87
C LEU A 50 11.06 1.14 -11.53
N VAL A 51 9.71 1.08 -11.51
CA VAL A 51 8.86 2.18 -11.08
C VAL A 51 7.87 1.62 -10.05
N ALA A 52 7.84 2.24 -8.89
CA ALA A 52 6.84 1.97 -7.88
C ALA A 52 5.67 2.95 -8.08
N CYS A 53 4.52 2.42 -8.47
CA CYS A 53 3.33 3.22 -8.75
C CYS A 53 2.54 3.41 -7.47
N LEU A 54 2.31 4.66 -7.08
CA LEU A 54 1.49 5.02 -5.92
C LEU A 54 0.10 5.42 -6.37
N ASP A 55 -0.88 5.21 -5.51
CA ASP A 55 -2.25 5.67 -5.75
C ASP A 55 -2.36 7.15 -5.37
N LEU A 56 -2.60 8.01 -6.35
CA LEU A 56 -2.95 9.40 -6.10
C LEU A 56 -4.43 9.52 -5.74
N ASP A 57 -5.26 8.77 -6.44
CA ASP A 57 -6.70 8.72 -6.22
C ASP A 57 -7.16 7.26 -6.29
N TRP A 58 -7.47 6.68 -5.12
CA TRP A 58 -7.85 5.27 -5.00
C TRP A 58 -9.27 4.99 -5.54
N ARG A 59 -10.08 6.04 -5.70
CA ARG A 59 -11.46 5.92 -6.20
C ARG A 59 -11.77 7.05 -7.18
N PRO A 60 -11.18 7.00 -8.40
CA PRO A 60 -11.34 8.07 -9.37
C PRO A 60 -12.80 8.32 -9.77
N ALA A 61 -13.18 9.59 -9.90
CA ALA A 61 -14.55 9.98 -10.23
C ALA A 61 -15.05 9.39 -11.55
N PHE A 62 -14.18 9.27 -12.55
CA PHE A 62 -14.57 8.68 -13.84
C PHE A 62 -14.98 7.22 -13.74
N ARG A 63 -14.34 6.47 -12.83
CA ARG A 63 -14.70 5.07 -12.60
C ARG A 63 -15.98 4.93 -11.80
N VAL A 64 -16.20 5.81 -10.84
CA VAL A 64 -17.44 5.85 -10.06
C VAL A 64 -18.61 6.25 -10.94
N ALA A 65 -18.42 7.17 -11.89
CA ALA A 65 -19.44 7.55 -12.86
C ALA A 65 -19.83 6.36 -13.76
N ALA A 66 -18.85 5.56 -14.19
CA ALA A 66 -19.10 4.38 -15.01
C ALA A 66 -19.71 3.21 -14.20
N VAL A 67 -19.23 2.99 -12.97
CA VAL A 67 -19.68 1.92 -12.07
C VAL A 67 -19.81 2.49 -10.66
N PRO A 68 -21.01 2.95 -10.23
CA PRO A 68 -21.21 3.58 -8.92
C PRO A 68 -20.79 2.70 -7.72
N SER A 69 -20.85 1.39 -7.87
CA SER A 69 -20.42 0.44 -6.83
C SER A 69 -18.91 0.25 -6.75
N TYR A 70 -18.13 0.85 -7.65
CA TYR A 70 -16.69 0.69 -7.70
C TYR A 70 -16.05 1.07 -6.36
N LYS A 71 -15.44 0.09 -5.69
CA LYS A 71 -14.81 0.23 -4.36
C LYS A 71 -15.72 0.87 -3.29
N ALA A 72 -17.04 0.88 -3.46
CA ALA A 72 -17.96 1.49 -2.51
C ALA A 72 -17.83 0.86 -1.10
N HIS A 73 -17.57 -0.45 -1.02
CA HIS A 73 -17.38 -1.18 0.24
C HIS A 73 -16.11 -0.78 1.00
N ARG A 74 -15.18 -0.05 0.36
CA ARG A 74 -13.93 0.42 0.97
C ARG A 74 -14.02 1.83 1.52
N VAL A 75 -15.15 2.50 1.34
CA VAL A 75 -15.34 3.86 1.86
C VAL A 75 -15.52 3.78 3.39
N SER A 76 -14.71 4.56 4.12
CA SER A 76 -14.84 4.65 5.58
C SER A 76 -16.01 5.56 5.96
N PRO A 77 -16.50 5.48 7.21
CA PRO A 77 -17.51 6.41 7.71
C PRO A 77 -17.11 7.89 7.61
N LYS A 78 -15.81 8.15 7.51
CA LYS A 78 -15.24 9.52 7.36
C LYS A 78 -15.10 9.96 5.91
N GLY A 79 -15.48 9.11 4.93
CA GLY A 79 -15.45 9.43 3.51
C GLY A 79 -14.19 9.03 2.75
N GLY A 80 -13.10 8.68 3.44
CA GLY A 80 -11.88 8.18 2.80
C GLY A 80 -11.86 6.66 2.65
N GLU A 81 -10.77 6.10 2.15
CA GLU A 81 -10.56 4.66 2.12
C GLU A 81 -10.39 4.11 3.54
N THR A 82 -10.99 2.94 3.79
CA THR A 82 -10.77 2.22 5.05
C THR A 82 -9.35 1.67 5.09
N VAL A 83 -8.53 2.22 5.98
CA VAL A 83 -7.12 1.86 6.15
C VAL A 83 -6.86 1.56 7.63
N PRO A 84 -6.12 0.48 7.96
CA PRO A 84 -5.73 0.21 9.34
C PRO A 84 -4.97 1.40 9.96
N ASP A 85 -5.26 1.72 11.22
CA ASP A 85 -4.65 2.88 11.90
C ASP A 85 -3.12 2.82 11.92
N GLY A 86 -2.55 1.63 12.14
CA GLY A 86 -1.09 1.46 12.15
C GLY A 86 -0.45 1.63 10.77
N LEU A 87 -1.21 1.53 9.69
CA LEU A 87 -0.71 1.72 8.33
C LEU A 87 -0.69 3.20 7.93
N VAL A 88 -1.62 4.01 8.43
CA VAL A 88 -1.76 5.42 8.03
C VAL A 88 -0.43 6.20 8.06
N PRO A 89 0.39 6.15 9.13
CA PRO A 89 1.65 6.89 9.15
C PRO A 89 2.73 6.33 8.23
N GLN A 90 2.50 5.18 7.61
CA GLN A 90 3.48 4.49 6.76
C GLN A 90 3.27 4.75 5.26
N ILE A 91 2.16 5.39 4.88
CA ILE A 91 1.80 5.62 3.47
C ILE A 91 1.75 7.09 3.07
#